data_3141928703a34ec3284953ce343adeff
#
_entry.id   3141928703a34ec3284953ce343adeff
#
_cell.length_a   1.000
_cell.length_b   1.000
_cell.length_c   1.000
_cell.angle_alpha   90.00
_cell.angle_beta   90.00
_cell.angle_gamma   90.00
#
_symmetry.space_group_name_H-M   'P 1'
#
loop_
_entity.id
_entity.type
_entity.pdbx_description
1 polymer ?
#
loop_
_entity_poly.entity_id
_entity_poly.type
_entity_poly.pdbx_seq_one_letter_code
_entity_poly.pdbx_strand_id
1 'polypeptide(L)'
;MTNKNKYFVANWKMNGTNKSINLHKKIIQFTKKKSSKSNIIYCPPYTLIGSFVDIFKNSKIKFGAQNCFYKDSYGPYTGQLSSKMIKDSGCDYIILGHSESRAYGDNDKIINKKIISSLNNNLKVIFCFGETYKEKKDKNTNRIINKQITSALKNVKNRNNILFAYEPIWSIGTGKILNNNDLESCLFYIQKLLKSKFRIKKPIILYGGSVNSHTVEMLKNINNIDGFLIGSASLNINKFIDIIKKTYN
;
A
#
# COMPACT_ATOMS: atom_id res chain seq x y z
N MET A 1 -21.89 9.81 4.41
CA MET A 1 -20.52 10.27 4.76
C MET A 1 -19.85 9.25 5.67
N THR A 2 -18.76 8.64 5.24
CA THR A 2 -18.05 7.66 6.07
C THR A 2 -17.26 8.37 7.16
N ASN A 3 -17.56 8.09 8.42
CA ASN A 3 -16.89 8.70 9.58
C ASN A 3 -15.58 7.99 9.96
N LYS A 4 -15.08 7.07 9.11
CA LYS A 4 -13.90 6.24 9.36
C LYS A 4 -12.59 6.89 8.88
N ASN A 5 -11.52 6.70 9.64
CA ASN A 5 -10.18 7.03 9.19
C ASN A 5 -9.80 6.16 7.99
N LYS A 6 -9.46 6.78 6.86
CA LYS A 6 -9.03 6.11 5.64
C LYS A 6 -7.52 6.28 5.41
N TYR A 7 -6.91 5.31 4.74
CA TYR A 7 -5.51 5.34 4.34
C TYR A 7 -5.35 5.79 2.88
N PHE A 8 -4.39 6.67 2.63
CA PHE A 8 -4.02 7.13 1.30
C PHE A 8 -2.53 6.94 1.11
N VAL A 9 -2.16 5.86 0.45
CA VAL A 9 -0.76 5.48 0.22
C VAL A 9 -0.35 5.92 -1.18
N ALA A 10 0.59 6.85 -1.27
CA ALA A 10 1.13 7.38 -2.52
C ALA A 10 2.35 6.56 -2.94
N ASN A 11 2.14 5.54 -3.77
CA ASN A 11 3.22 4.76 -4.38
C ASN A 11 3.75 5.48 -5.63
N TRP A 12 4.87 6.16 -5.50
CA TRP A 12 5.47 6.91 -6.61
C TRP A 12 6.14 6.03 -7.64
N LYS A 13 6.39 4.77 -7.30
CA LYS A 13 7.14 3.86 -8.16
C LYS A 13 8.51 4.46 -8.52
N MET A 14 9.00 4.26 -9.73
CA MET A 14 10.28 4.81 -10.21
C MET A 14 10.07 6.22 -10.81
N ASN A 15 9.56 7.16 -9.98
CA ASN A 15 9.31 8.54 -10.41
C ASN A 15 9.73 9.55 -9.34
N GLY A 16 10.07 10.75 -9.81
CA GLY A 16 10.32 11.90 -8.95
C GLY A 16 11.79 12.29 -8.87
N THR A 17 11.98 13.55 -8.53
CA THR A 17 13.27 14.21 -8.26
C THR A 17 13.12 15.10 -7.04
N ASN A 18 14.21 15.69 -6.54
CA ASN A 18 14.15 16.66 -5.44
C ASN A 18 13.22 17.85 -5.73
N LYS A 19 13.10 18.27 -7.01
CA LYS A 19 12.16 19.33 -7.42
C LYS A 19 10.70 18.91 -7.18
N SER A 20 10.38 17.64 -7.35
CA SER A 20 9.03 17.09 -7.15
C SER A 20 8.55 17.24 -5.70
N ILE A 21 9.45 17.19 -4.72
CA ILE A 21 9.11 17.28 -3.29
C ILE A 21 8.45 18.61 -2.96
N ASN A 22 8.98 19.71 -3.51
CA ASN A 22 8.45 21.05 -3.25
C ASN A 22 6.99 21.20 -3.70
N LEU A 23 6.61 20.59 -4.82
CA LEU A 23 5.23 20.60 -5.31
C LEU A 23 4.27 19.93 -4.32
N HIS A 24 4.75 18.95 -3.56
CA HIS A 24 3.95 18.20 -2.59
C HIS A 24 3.81 18.88 -1.22
N LYS A 25 4.55 19.96 -0.92
CA LYS A 25 4.38 20.74 0.34
C LYS A 25 2.94 21.23 0.55
N LYS A 26 2.17 21.41 -0.52
CA LYS A 26 0.76 21.80 -0.46
C LYS A 26 -0.11 20.84 0.38
N ILE A 27 0.28 19.57 0.49
CA ILE A 27 -0.44 18.58 1.30
C ILE A 27 -0.39 18.92 2.80
N ILE A 28 0.69 19.56 3.27
CA ILE A 28 0.83 19.96 4.68
C ILE A 28 -0.27 20.96 5.06
N GLN A 29 -0.49 21.95 4.20
CA GLN A 29 -1.55 22.94 4.43
C GLN A 29 -2.94 22.31 4.37
N PHE A 30 -3.14 21.37 3.44
CA PHE A 30 -4.39 20.62 3.33
C PHE A 30 -4.68 19.82 4.60
N THR A 31 -3.69 19.13 5.16
CA THR A 31 -3.86 18.32 6.38
C THR A 31 -4.05 19.14 7.65
N LYS A 32 -3.52 20.37 7.69
CA LYS A 32 -3.74 21.30 8.82
C LYS A 32 -5.17 21.85 8.86
N LYS A 33 -5.77 22.14 7.70
CA LYS A 33 -7.09 22.77 7.58
C LYS A 33 -8.28 21.84 7.87
N LYS A 34 -8.11 20.54 7.70
CA LYS A 34 -9.14 19.54 8.05
C LYS A 34 -8.63 18.72 9.24
N SER A 35 -9.47 18.54 10.28
CA SER A 35 -9.26 17.49 11.28
C SER A 35 -9.26 16.18 10.51
N SER A 36 -8.08 15.80 9.97
CA SER A 36 -8.03 14.83 8.89
C SER A 36 -8.19 13.43 9.46
N LYS A 37 -9.31 12.82 9.17
CA LYS A 37 -9.54 11.38 9.27
C LYS A 37 -8.70 10.60 8.23
N SER A 38 -7.63 11.25 7.68
CA SER A 38 -6.81 10.70 6.60
C SER A 38 -5.43 10.33 7.11
N ASN A 39 -5.08 9.06 6.98
CA ASN A 39 -3.72 8.57 7.18
C ASN A 39 -2.98 8.65 5.84
N ILE A 40 -2.13 9.65 5.66
CA ILE A 40 -1.40 9.88 4.41
C ILE A 40 0.00 9.30 4.55
N ILE A 41 0.37 8.43 3.59
CA ILE A 41 1.67 7.74 3.56
C ILE A 41 2.28 7.98 2.19
N TYR A 42 3.47 8.60 2.13
CA TYR A 42 4.24 8.72 0.90
C TYR A 42 5.27 7.60 0.82
N CYS A 43 5.30 6.91 -0.32
CA CYS A 43 6.30 5.90 -0.66
C CYS A 43 7.06 6.36 -1.93
N PRO A 44 8.00 7.32 -1.80
CA PRO A 44 8.83 7.77 -2.91
C PRO A 44 9.96 6.76 -3.20
N PRO A 45 10.74 6.94 -4.29
CA PRO A 45 12.02 6.23 -4.47
C PRO A 45 12.95 6.41 -3.29
N TYR A 46 13.80 5.43 -3.03
CA TYR A 46 14.76 5.46 -1.90
C TYR A 46 15.61 6.72 -1.86
N THR A 47 16.03 7.20 -3.04
CA THR A 47 16.86 8.42 -3.20
C THR A 47 16.18 9.69 -2.70
N LEU A 48 14.89 9.68 -2.47
CA LEU A 48 14.10 10.84 -2.03
C LEU A 48 13.60 10.73 -0.58
N ILE A 49 13.71 9.57 0.06
CA ILE A 49 13.12 9.33 1.40
C ILE A 49 13.66 10.34 2.41
N GLY A 50 14.97 10.48 2.54
CA GLY A 50 15.59 11.40 3.50
C GLY A 50 15.11 12.83 3.29
N SER A 51 15.14 13.32 2.06
CA SER A 51 14.65 14.68 1.73
C SER A 51 13.17 14.87 2.04
N PHE A 52 12.33 13.85 1.82
CA PHE A 52 10.92 13.91 2.21
C PHE A 52 10.75 13.96 3.73
N VAL A 53 11.44 13.08 4.46
CA VAL A 53 11.36 13.03 5.92
C VAL A 53 11.74 14.38 6.52
N ASP A 54 12.84 14.99 6.07
CA ASP A 54 13.32 16.29 6.57
C ASP A 54 12.31 17.41 6.31
N ILE A 55 11.78 17.49 5.08
CA ILE A 55 10.84 18.55 4.69
C ILE A 55 9.50 18.43 5.42
N PHE A 56 9.06 17.21 5.70
CA PHE A 56 7.74 16.94 6.26
C PHE A 56 7.75 16.56 7.75
N LYS A 57 8.89 16.62 8.43
CA LYS A 57 9.08 16.19 9.84
C LYS A 57 8.05 16.74 10.84
N ASN A 58 7.58 17.96 10.60
CA ASN A 58 6.60 18.65 11.47
C ASN A 58 5.15 18.44 10.99
N SER A 59 4.87 17.40 10.22
CA SER A 59 3.54 17.08 9.73
C SER A 59 3.05 15.73 10.26
N LYS A 60 1.75 15.44 10.05
CA LYS A 60 1.16 14.13 10.35
C LYS A 60 1.38 13.09 9.24
N ILE A 61 2.13 13.47 8.19
CA ILE A 61 2.39 12.62 7.04
C ILE A 61 3.42 11.55 7.42
N LYS A 62 3.19 10.33 6.97
CA LYS A 62 4.07 9.19 7.20
C LYS A 62 4.78 8.80 5.92
N PHE A 63 5.92 8.13 6.07
CA PHE A 63 6.75 7.69 4.95
C PHE A 63 6.90 6.19 4.93
N GLY A 64 7.05 5.67 3.71
CA GLY A 64 7.30 4.26 3.47
C GLY A 64 8.27 4.05 2.32
N ALA A 65 8.95 2.92 2.35
CA ALA A 65 9.75 2.44 1.24
C ALA A 65 8.92 1.57 0.29
N GLN A 66 9.39 1.40 -0.95
CA GLN A 66 8.69 0.64 -1.99
C GLN A 66 9.05 -0.85 -2.02
N ASN A 67 10.14 -1.25 -1.37
CA ASN A 67 10.61 -2.64 -1.22
C ASN A 67 11.76 -2.68 -0.20
N CYS A 68 12.30 -3.87 0.11
CA CYS A 68 13.58 -4.07 0.79
C CYS A 68 14.22 -5.39 0.37
N PHE A 69 15.45 -5.59 0.80
CA PHE A 69 16.07 -6.90 0.77
C PHE A 69 15.51 -7.77 1.90
N TYR A 70 15.58 -9.10 1.75
CA TYR A 70 14.98 -10.04 2.73
C TYR A 70 15.83 -10.27 3.99
N LYS A 71 17.06 -9.77 4.04
CA LYS A 71 17.88 -9.75 5.25
C LYS A 71 17.51 -8.54 6.10
N ASP A 72 17.46 -8.70 7.40
CA ASP A 72 16.92 -7.70 8.34
C ASP A 72 17.97 -6.72 8.89
N SER A 73 19.26 -6.95 8.60
CA SER A 73 20.36 -6.13 9.08
C SER A 73 21.41 -5.87 7.98
N TYR A 74 22.57 -5.41 8.37
CA TYR A 74 23.72 -5.14 7.50
C TYR A 74 24.35 -6.42 6.98
N GLY A 75 25.13 -6.34 5.88
CA GLY A 75 25.85 -7.48 5.33
C GLY A 75 26.45 -7.21 3.95
N PRO A 76 27.12 -8.20 3.36
CA PRO A 76 27.78 -8.09 2.05
C PRO A 76 26.75 -8.21 0.90
N TYR A 77 25.87 -7.24 0.79
CA TYR A 77 24.78 -7.21 -0.21
C TYR A 77 24.79 -5.88 -0.95
N THR A 78 25.80 -5.67 -1.79
CA THR A 78 26.02 -4.42 -2.53
C THR A 78 24.76 -3.98 -3.28
N GLY A 79 24.36 -2.73 -3.06
CA GLY A 79 23.17 -2.12 -3.69
C GLY A 79 21.83 -2.50 -3.06
N GLN A 80 21.78 -3.41 -2.07
CA GLN A 80 20.56 -3.78 -1.39
C GLN A 80 20.31 -2.89 -0.15
N LEU A 81 19.05 -2.69 0.19
CA LEU A 81 18.63 -1.94 1.36
C LEU A 81 17.89 -2.86 2.33
N SER A 82 18.39 -3.01 3.55
CA SER A 82 17.69 -3.77 4.58
C SER A 82 16.52 -2.99 5.18
N SER A 83 15.57 -3.71 5.78
CA SER A 83 14.47 -3.08 6.52
C SER A 83 14.96 -2.21 7.69
N LYS A 84 16.11 -2.54 8.29
CA LYS A 84 16.77 -1.73 9.33
C LYS A 84 17.23 -0.38 8.79
N MET A 85 17.93 -0.35 7.65
CA MET A 85 18.36 0.89 6.99
C MET A 85 17.16 1.76 6.59
N ILE A 86 16.08 1.13 6.10
CA ILE A 86 14.84 1.83 5.75
C ILE A 86 14.18 2.44 6.98
N LYS A 87 14.13 1.74 8.11
CA LYS A 87 13.60 2.30 9.35
C LYS A 87 14.43 3.48 9.83
N ASP A 88 15.74 3.36 9.79
CA ASP A 88 16.68 4.41 10.17
C ASP A 88 16.54 5.67 9.31
N SER A 89 16.20 5.53 8.02
CA SER A 89 15.93 6.66 7.12
C SER A 89 14.61 7.42 7.41
N GLY A 90 13.88 7.04 8.47
CA GLY A 90 12.65 7.71 8.92
C GLY A 90 11.36 7.13 8.35
N CYS A 91 11.39 5.96 7.72
CA CYS A 91 10.18 5.28 7.27
C CYS A 91 9.44 4.60 8.43
N ASP A 92 8.11 4.68 8.40
CA ASP A 92 7.21 3.92 9.28
C ASP A 92 6.56 2.73 8.55
N TYR A 93 6.55 2.76 7.22
CA TYR A 93 5.87 1.79 6.37
C TYR A 93 6.79 1.21 5.29
N ILE A 94 6.36 0.10 4.72
CA ILE A 94 7.01 -0.51 3.56
C ILE A 94 5.99 -1.25 2.70
N ILE A 95 6.07 -1.07 1.37
CA ILE A 95 5.29 -1.83 0.39
C ILE A 95 6.04 -3.12 0.09
N LEU A 96 5.36 -4.27 0.19
CA LEU A 96 5.93 -5.58 -0.11
C LEU A 96 4.97 -6.42 -0.94
N GLY A 97 5.50 -7.19 -1.88
CA GLY A 97 4.71 -8.08 -2.73
C GLY A 97 3.94 -7.39 -3.85
N HIS A 98 4.25 -6.11 -4.14
CA HIS A 98 3.67 -5.40 -5.28
C HIS A 98 3.90 -6.17 -6.59
N SER A 99 2.94 -6.10 -7.52
CA SER A 99 2.98 -6.84 -8.78
C SER A 99 4.27 -6.63 -9.57
N GLU A 100 4.80 -5.39 -9.60
CA GLU A 100 6.06 -5.08 -10.27
C GLU A 100 7.24 -5.80 -9.60
N SER A 101 7.34 -5.81 -8.26
CA SER A 101 8.40 -6.54 -7.55
C SER A 101 8.30 -8.06 -7.77
N ARG A 102 7.08 -8.59 -7.87
CA ARG A 102 6.86 -10.00 -8.23
C ARG A 102 7.35 -10.31 -9.64
N ALA A 103 7.12 -9.42 -10.60
CA ALA A 103 7.62 -9.55 -11.96
C ALA A 103 9.16 -9.54 -12.05
N TYR A 104 9.83 -8.89 -11.09
CA TYR A 104 11.29 -8.85 -10.97
C TYR A 104 11.88 -9.87 -9.98
N GLY A 105 11.13 -10.92 -9.63
CA GLY A 105 11.66 -12.08 -8.91
C GLY A 105 11.23 -12.24 -7.45
N ASP A 106 10.41 -11.35 -6.89
CA ASP A 106 9.85 -11.54 -5.57
C ASP A 106 8.77 -12.64 -5.58
N ASN A 107 9.14 -13.85 -5.20
CA ASN A 107 8.19 -14.92 -4.98
C ASN A 107 7.61 -14.91 -3.55
N ASP A 108 6.58 -15.70 -3.29
CA ASP A 108 5.89 -15.70 -1.99
C ASP A 108 6.83 -16.02 -0.80
N LYS A 109 7.86 -16.86 -0.99
CA LYS A 109 8.84 -17.18 0.06
C LYS A 109 9.74 -15.98 0.38
N ILE A 110 10.17 -15.24 -0.64
CA ILE A 110 10.97 -14.02 -0.49
C ILE A 110 10.13 -12.94 0.19
N ILE A 111 8.89 -12.76 -0.25
CA ILE A 111 7.97 -11.77 0.33
C ILE A 111 7.72 -12.06 1.81
N ASN A 112 7.49 -13.32 2.19
CA ASN A 112 7.34 -13.70 3.60
C ASN A 112 8.57 -13.31 4.43
N LYS A 113 9.78 -13.61 3.96
CA LYS A 113 11.03 -13.21 4.63
C LYS A 113 11.13 -11.68 4.78
N LYS A 114 10.78 -10.92 3.73
CA LYS A 114 10.75 -9.45 3.76
C LYS A 114 9.74 -8.92 4.78
N ILE A 115 8.56 -9.52 4.87
CA ILE A 115 7.52 -9.17 5.86
C ILE A 115 8.05 -9.38 7.27
N ILE A 116 8.63 -10.54 7.57
CA ILE A 116 9.17 -10.86 8.89
C ILE A 116 10.30 -9.87 9.25
N SER A 117 11.25 -9.67 8.33
CA SER A 117 12.36 -8.71 8.50
C SER A 117 11.85 -7.30 8.80
N SER A 118 10.86 -6.82 8.04
CA SER A 118 10.31 -5.47 8.21
C SER A 118 9.59 -5.30 9.54
N LEU A 119 8.80 -6.28 9.96
CA LEU A 119 8.11 -6.26 11.25
C LEU A 119 9.08 -6.32 12.43
N ASN A 120 10.17 -7.08 12.32
CA ASN A 120 11.24 -7.15 13.32
C ASN A 120 11.94 -5.80 13.51
N ASN A 121 12.02 -4.99 12.45
CA ASN A 121 12.58 -3.63 12.48
C ASN A 121 11.50 -2.54 12.70
N ASN A 122 10.35 -2.88 13.27
CA ASN A 122 9.27 -1.95 13.62
C ASN A 122 8.71 -1.14 12.42
N LEU A 123 8.78 -1.68 11.21
CA LEU A 123 8.05 -1.15 10.07
C LEU A 123 6.64 -1.77 10.01
N LYS A 124 5.65 -0.97 9.63
CA LYS A 124 4.34 -1.47 9.23
C LYS A 124 4.37 -1.87 7.77
N VAL A 125 3.82 -3.01 7.46
CA VAL A 125 3.86 -3.56 6.10
C VAL A 125 2.57 -3.23 5.35
N ILE A 126 2.70 -2.77 4.11
CA ILE A 126 1.62 -2.68 3.13
C ILE A 126 1.83 -3.87 2.19
N PHE A 127 1.14 -4.97 2.47
CA PHE A 127 1.29 -6.22 1.72
C PHE A 127 0.35 -6.22 0.52
N CYS A 128 0.94 -6.26 -0.68
CA CYS A 128 0.24 -6.29 -1.96
C CYS A 128 0.05 -7.74 -2.45
N PHE A 129 -1.15 -8.02 -2.90
CA PHE A 129 -1.55 -9.31 -3.47
C PHE A 129 -2.73 -9.13 -4.41
N GLY A 130 -2.87 -10.07 -5.34
CA GLY A 130 -3.97 -10.08 -6.29
C GLY A 130 -3.69 -11.02 -7.46
N GLU A 131 -4.70 -11.23 -8.28
CA GLU A 131 -4.67 -12.13 -9.41
C GLU A 131 -4.39 -11.42 -10.74
N THR A 132 -3.85 -12.18 -11.69
CA THR A 132 -3.73 -11.81 -13.09
C THR A 132 -5.08 -11.90 -13.80
N TYR A 133 -5.19 -11.30 -15.00
CA TYR A 133 -6.40 -11.41 -15.82
C TYR A 133 -6.73 -12.87 -16.19
N LYS A 134 -5.72 -13.68 -16.49
CA LYS A 134 -5.89 -15.10 -16.78
C LYS A 134 -6.48 -15.84 -15.58
N GLU A 135 -5.92 -15.65 -14.39
CA GLU A 135 -6.41 -16.28 -13.16
C GLU A 135 -7.85 -15.87 -12.83
N LYS A 136 -8.22 -14.61 -13.08
CA LYS A 136 -9.60 -14.15 -12.94
C LYS A 136 -10.52 -14.84 -13.93
N LYS A 137 -10.14 -14.90 -15.21
CA LYS A 137 -10.93 -15.57 -16.27
C LYS A 137 -11.16 -17.06 -15.95
N ASP A 138 -10.14 -17.71 -15.40
CA ASP A 138 -10.17 -19.11 -14.96
C ASP A 138 -10.90 -19.31 -13.60
N LYS A 139 -11.57 -18.27 -13.07
CA LYS A 139 -12.29 -18.26 -11.77
C LYS A 139 -11.43 -18.67 -10.56
N ASN A 140 -10.12 -18.42 -10.63
CA ASN A 140 -9.13 -18.78 -9.61
C ASN A 140 -8.84 -17.67 -8.59
N THR A 141 -9.49 -16.51 -8.65
CA THR A 141 -9.22 -15.32 -7.79
C THR A 141 -9.08 -15.69 -6.32
N ASN A 142 -10.08 -16.34 -5.73
CA ASN A 142 -10.06 -16.69 -4.29
C ASN A 142 -8.94 -17.66 -3.94
N ARG A 143 -8.64 -18.61 -4.82
CA ARG A 143 -7.53 -19.56 -4.64
C ARG A 143 -6.18 -18.87 -4.62
N ILE A 144 -5.96 -17.93 -5.54
CA ILE A 144 -4.72 -17.16 -5.64
C ILE A 144 -4.55 -16.25 -4.42
N ILE A 145 -5.60 -15.51 -4.05
CA ILE A 145 -5.60 -14.64 -2.86
C ILE A 145 -5.27 -15.46 -1.60
N ASN A 146 -5.95 -16.59 -1.38
CA ASN A 146 -5.69 -17.46 -0.23
C ASN A 146 -4.24 -17.96 -0.21
N LYS A 147 -3.71 -18.41 -1.37
CA LYS A 147 -2.32 -18.86 -1.50
C LYS A 147 -1.34 -17.76 -1.13
N GLN A 148 -1.48 -16.57 -1.71
CA GLN A 148 -0.56 -15.45 -1.48
C GLN A 148 -0.60 -14.98 -0.02
N ILE A 149 -1.78 -14.79 0.57
CA ILE A 149 -1.93 -14.39 1.98
C ILE A 149 -1.39 -15.48 2.92
N THR A 150 -1.68 -16.75 2.66
CA THR A 150 -1.22 -17.86 3.50
C THR A 150 0.31 -17.95 3.49
N SER A 151 0.92 -17.84 2.32
CA SER A 151 2.37 -17.86 2.20
C SER A 151 3.02 -16.64 2.87
N ALA A 152 2.47 -15.46 2.66
CA ALA A 152 2.97 -14.21 3.23
C ALA A 152 2.92 -14.19 4.77
N LEU A 153 1.87 -14.75 5.36
CA LEU A 153 1.63 -14.74 6.81
C LEU A 153 2.19 -15.97 7.56
N LYS A 154 2.91 -16.87 6.87
CA LYS A 154 3.53 -18.03 7.50
C LYS A 154 4.54 -17.57 8.57
N ASN A 155 4.38 -18.04 9.81
CA ASN A 155 5.24 -17.71 10.97
C ASN A 155 5.30 -16.20 11.34
N VAL A 156 4.40 -15.38 10.81
CA VAL A 156 4.31 -13.96 11.17
C VAL A 156 3.57 -13.80 12.50
N LYS A 157 4.20 -13.20 13.51
CA LYS A 157 3.63 -12.98 14.85
C LYS A 157 2.80 -11.69 14.91
N ASN A 158 3.34 -10.55 14.48
CA ASN A 158 2.72 -9.21 14.62
C ASN A 158 1.84 -8.83 13.40
N ARG A 159 0.78 -9.59 13.14
CA ARG A 159 -0.10 -9.41 11.99
C ARG A 159 -0.90 -8.10 12.01
N ASN A 160 -1.09 -7.49 13.18
CA ASN A 160 -1.81 -6.21 13.32
C ASN A 160 -1.04 -5.01 12.71
N ASN A 161 0.25 -5.16 12.44
CA ASN A 161 1.09 -4.16 11.78
C ASN A 161 1.12 -4.34 10.24
N ILE A 162 0.16 -5.06 9.67
CA ILE A 162 0.04 -5.28 8.22
C ILE A 162 -1.25 -4.65 7.71
N LEU A 163 -1.12 -3.83 6.67
CA LEU A 163 -2.19 -3.35 5.82
C LEU A 163 -2.23 -4.25 4.58
N PHE A 164 -3.41 -4.67 4.16
CA PHE A 164 -3.62 -5.63 3.08
C PHE A 164 -4.09 -4.91 1.82
N ALA A 165 -3.22 -4.74 0.83
CA ALA A 165 -3.52 -4.06 -0.41
C ALA A 165 -3.92 -5.07 -1.50
N TYR A 166 -5.22 -5.13 -1.79
CA TYR A 166 -5.73 -5.94 -2.89
C TYR A 166 -5.53 -5.20 -4.22
N GLU A 167 -4.74 -5.80 -5.08
CA GLU A 167 -4.36 -5.26 -6.39
C GLU A 167 -4.74 -6.25 -7.50
N PRO A 168 -5.96 -6.18 -8.09
CA PRO A 168 -6.22 -6.93 -9.32
C PRO A 168 -5.22 -6.45 -10.38
N ILE A 169 -4.21 -7.29 -10.71
CA ILE A 169 -3.04 -6.88 -11.52
C ILE A 169 -3.46 -6.30 -12.87
N TRP A 170 -4.49 -6.86 -13.47
CA TRP A 170 -5.06 -6.43 -14.75
C TRP A 170 -5.76 -5.06 -14.69
N SER A 171 -6.07 -4.56 -13.50
CA SER A 171 -6.70 -3.25 -13.26
C SER A 171 -5.67 -2.12 -13.12
N ILE A 172 -4.42 -2.44 -12.73
CA ILE A 172 -3.40 -1.44 -12.41
C ILE A 172 -3.07 -0.59 -13.64
N GLY A 173 -3.29 0.73 -13.54
CA GLY A 173 -2.94 1.69 -14.60
C GLY A 173 -3.79 1.64 -15.87
N THR A 174 -4.77 0.75 -15.96
CA THR A 174 -5.59 0.57 -17.16
C THR A 174 -6.87 1.43 -17.19
N GLY A 175 -7.24 2.05 -16.09
CA GLY A 175 -8.54 2.70 -15.91
C GLY A 175 -9.71 1.72 -15.67
N LYS A 176 -9.47 0.42 -15.82
CA LYS A 176 -10.49 -0.63 -15.59
C LYS A 176 -10.58 -0.96 -14.11
N ILE A 177 -11.78 -1.17 -13.64
CA ILE A 177 -12.08 -1.63 -12.28
C ILE A 177 -13.03 -2.83 -12.35
N LEU A 178 -13.08 -3.64 -11.28
CA LEU A 178 -14.13 -4.64 -11.14
C LEU A 178 -15.49 -3.92 -11.05
N ASN A 179 -16.54 -4.61 -11.49
CA ASN A 179 -17.88 -4.14 -11.13
C ASN A 179 -18.07 -4.20 -9.59
N ASN A 180 -19.03 -3.44 -9.08
CA ASN A 180 -19.22 -3.27 -7.63
C ASN A 180 -19.44 -4.60 -6.91
N ASN A 181 -20.28 -5.46 -7.45
CA ASN A 181 -20.64 -6.73 -6.82
C ASN A 181 -19.45 -7.69 -6.73
N ASP A 182 -18.66 -7.80 -7.80
CA ASP A 182 -17.45 -8.63 -7.82
C ASP A 182 -16.41 -8.11 -6.83
N LEU A 183 -16.23 -6.77 -6.77
CA LEU A 183 -15.28 -6.15 -5.85
C LEU A 183 -15.70 -6.35 -4.39
N GLU A 184 -16.96 -6.11 -4.06
CA GLU A 184 -17.49 -6.34 -2.70
C GLU A 184 -17.38 -7.81 -2.28
N SER A 185 -17.73 -8.73 -3.17
CA SER A 185 -17.61 -10.17 -2.92
C SER A 185 -16.15 -10.58 -2.64
N CYS A 186 -15.21 -10.06 -3.43
CA CYS A 186 -13.79 -10.33 -3.26
C CYS A 186 -13.27 -9.74 -1.93
N LEU A 187 -13.60 -8.49 -1.61
CA LEU A 187 -13.19 -7.85 -0.36
C LEU A 187 -13.80 -8.52 0.87
N PHE A 188 -15.05 -8.96 0.77
CA PHE A 188 -15.70 -9.75 1.82
C PHE A 188 -14.97 -11.08 2.05
N TYR A 189 -14.61 -11.78 0.97
CA TYR A 189 -13.81 -13.00 1.06
C TYR A 189 -12.46 -12.76 1.75
N ILE A 190 -11.74 -11.70 1.35
CA ILE A 190 -10.47 -11.31 1.96
C ILE A 190 -10.65 -11.03 3.46
N GLN A 191 -11.64 -10.23 3.82
CA GLN A 191 -11.92 -9.90 5.21
C GLN A 191 -12.25 -11.15 6.04
N LYS A 192 -13.11 -12.04 5.52
CA LYS A 192 -13.46 -13.32 6.16
C LYS A 192 -12.21 -14.18 6.36
N LEU A 193 -11.36 -14.32 5.33
CA LEU A 193 -10.12 -15.09 5.40
C LEU A 193 -9.17 -14.55 6.49
N LEU A 194 -8.97 -13.23 6.54
CA LEU A 194 -8.09 -12.59 7.51
C LEU A 194 -8.61 -12.72 8.94
N LYS A 195 -9.92 -12.61 9.15
CA LYS A 195 -10.55 -12.76 10.47
C LYS A 195 -10.57 -14.22 10.94
N SER A 196 -11.05 -15.14 10.11
CA SER A 196 -11.28 -16.55 10.51
C SER A 196 -9.98 -17.35 10.58
N LYS A 197 -9.18 -17.35 9.50
CA LYS A 197 -7.97 -18.17 9.41
C LYS A 197 -6.78 -17.55 10.14
N PHE A 198 -6.62 -16.22 10.04
CA PHE A 198 -5.45 -15.53 10.60
C PHE A 198 -5.72 -14.79 11.91
N ARG A 199 -6.95 -14.80 12.40
CA ARG A 199 -7.38 -14.21 13.68
C ARG A 199 -7.05 -12.72 13.81
N ILE A 200 -7.08 -11.98 12.69
CA ILE A 200 -6.87 -10.54 12.67
C ILE A 200 -8.23 -9.86 12.94
N LYS A 201 -8.42 -9.33 14.13
CA LYS A 201 -9.74 -8.80 14.58
C LYS A 201 -10.25 -7.65 13.70
N LYS A 202 -9.36 -6.73 13.31
CA LYS A 202 -9.70 -5.53 12.51
C LYS A 202 -8.69 -5.40 11.34
N PRO A 203 -8.78 -6.25 10.31
CA PRO A 203 -7.88 -6.13 9.16
C PRO A 203 -8.14 -4.81 8.43
N ILE A 204 -7.06 -4.10 8.09
CA ILE A 204 -7.09 -2.88 7.27
C ILE A 204 -6.89 -3.32 5.82
N ILE A 205 -7.90 -3.10 4.98
CA ILE A 205 -7.88 -3.50 3.57
C ILE A 205 -7.84 -2.26 2.69
N LEU A 206 -6.82 -2.17 1.84
CA LEU A 206 -6.66 -1.14 0.83
C LEU A 206 -7.04 -1.69 -0.55
N TYR A 207 -7.59 -0.85 -1.39
CA TYR A 207 -7.72 -1.15 -2.82
C TYR A 207 -6.58 -0.49 -3.60
N GLY A 208 -5.88 -1.28 -4.40
CA GLY A 208 -4.68 -0.86 -5.15
C GLY A 208 -4.78 -1.05 -6.67
N GLY A 209 -5.98 -1.23 -7.21
CA GLY A 209 -6.19 -1.20 -8.65
C GLY A 209 -6.13 0.22 -9.23
N SER A 210 -6.91 0.51 -10.26
CA SER A 210 -6.94 1.85 -10.84
C SER A 210 -7.68 2.85 -9.96
N VAL A 211 -6.93 3.65 -9.17
CA VAL A 211 -7.46 4.70 -8.29
C VAL A 211 -7.10 6.08 -8.84
N ASN A 212 -8.13 6.87 -9.17
CA ASN A 212 -8.02 8.25 -9.62
C ASN A 212 -9.26 9.06 -9.20
N SER A 213 -9.31 10.35 -9.56
CA SER A 213 -10.41 11.25 -9.19
C SER A 213 -11.78 10.82 -9.71
N HIS A 214 -11.84 10.02 -10.76
CA HIS A 214 -13.10 9.50 -11.33
C HIS A 214 -13.51 8.18 -10.62
N THR A 215 -12.59 7.22 -10.56
CA THR A 215 -12.90 5.90 -10.00
C THR A 215 -13.17 5.92 -8.50
N VAL A 216 -12.60 6.88 -7.77
CA VAL A 216 -12.82 7.00 -6.32
C VAL A 216 -14.27 7.29 -5.94
N GLU A 217 -15.05 7.91 -6.83
CA GLU A 217 -16.48 8.20 -6.61
C GLU A 217 -17.30 6.91 -6.43
N MET A 218 -16.96 5.87 -7.18
CA MET A 218 -17.56 4.55 -7.02
C MET A 218 -16.93 3.80 -5.82
N LEU A 219 -15.59 3.80 -5.75
CA LEU A 219 -14.84 3.02 -4.76
C LEU A 219 -15.12 3.44 -3.32
N LYS A 220 -15.45 4.72 -3.06
CA LYS A 220 -15.77 5.22 -1.71
C LYS A 220 -16.99 4.56 -1.08
N ASN A 221 -17.91 4.07 -1.91
CA ASN A 221 -19.16 3.43 -1.49
C ASN A 221 -19.01 1.91 -1.29
N ILE A 222 -17.90 1.31 -1.73
CA ILE A 222 -17.65 -0.12 -1.59
C ILE A 222 -17.31 -0.46 -0.14
N ASN A 223 -18.00 -1.46 0.39
CA ASN A 223 -17.78 -1.95 1.74
C ASN A 223 -16.38 -2.58 1.90
N ASN A 224 -15.85 -2.53 3.11
CA ASN A 224 -14.55 -3.13 3.47
C ASN A 224 -13.32 -2.52 2.76
N ILE A 225 -13.42 -1.33 2.17
CA ILE A 225 -12.27 -0.54 1.76
C ILE A 225 -11.92 0.44 2.89
N ASP A 226 -10.73 0.28 3.48
CA ASP A 226 -10.21 1.18 4.52
C ASP A 226 -9.25 2.24 3.95
N GLY A 227 -8.99 2.22 2.66
CA GLY A 227 -8.13 3.17 1.97
C GLY A 227 -7.67 2.70 0.61
N PHE A 228 -6.69 3.42 0.07
CA PHE A 228 -6.24 3.24 -1.31
C PHE A 228 -4.71 3.22 -1.40
N LEU A 229 -4.20 2.34 -2.26
CA LEU A 229 -2.82 2.37 -2.73
C LEU A 229 -2.83 3.00 -4.12
N ILE A 230 -2.23 4.20 -4.24
CA ILE A 230 -2.42 5.09 -5.38
C ILE A 230 -1.09 5.24 -6.12
N GLY A 231 -1.05 4.86 -7.39
CA GLY A 231 0.12 4.98 -8.26
C GLY A 231 0.23 6.37 -8.90
N SER A 232 0.18 6.45 -10.23
CA SER A 232 0.45 7.66 -11.04
C SER A 232 -0.37 8.90 -10.63
N ALA A 233 -1.60 8.73 -10.19
CA ALA A 233 -2.42 9.85 -9.72
C ALA A 233 -1.81 10.56 -8.49
N SER A 234 -0.98 9.88 -7.69
CA SER A 234 -0.30 10.45 -6.53
C SER A 234 0.91 11.33 -6.88
N LEU A 235 1.42 11.25 -8.11
CA LEU A 235 2.52 12.11 -8.59
C LEU A 235 2.09 13.57 -8.79
N ASN A 236 0.81 13.81 -9.00
CA ASN A 236 0.24 15.15 -9.08
C ASN A 236 -0.50 15.48 -7.78
N ILE A 237 0.01 16.45 -7.04
CA ILE A 237 -0.53 16.81 -5.73
C ILE A 237 -2.01 17.24 -5.77
N ASN A 238 -2.45 17.92 -6.82
CA ASN A 238 -3.85 18.35 -6.94
C ASN A 238 -4.78 17.16 -7.17
N LYS A 239 -4.38 16.19 -8.02
CA LYS A 239 -5.12 14.94 -8.24
C LYS A 239 -5.16 14.11 -6.95
N PHE A 240 -4.04 14.02 -6.22
CA PHE A 240 -3.98 13.27 -4.97
C PHE A 240 -4.89 13.87 -3.90
N ILE A 241 -4.86 15.21 -3.72
CA ILE A 241 -5.77 15.93 -2.81
C ILE A 241 -7.23 15.75 -3.24
N ASP A 242 -7.52 15.76 -4.54
CA ASP A 242 -8.88 15.58 -5.06
C ASP A 242 -9.44 14.19 -4.73
N ILE A 243 -8.63 13.13 -4.89
CA ILE A 243 -8.99 11.77 -4.46
C ILE A 243 -9.34 11.75 -2.97
N ILE A 244 -8.52 12.38 -2.12
CA ILE A 244 -8.78 12.42 -0.68
C ILE A 244 -10.10 13.15 -0.38
N LYS A 245 -10.33 14.30 -1.01
CA LYS A 245 -11.57 15.08 -0.81
C LYS A 245 -12.81 14.27 -1.20
N LYS A 246 -12.79 13.69 -2.40
CA LYS A 246 -13.90 12.91 -2.96
C LYS A 246 -14.24 11.66 -2.17
N THR A 247 -13.25 11.08 -1.48
CA THR A 247 -13.47 9.93 -0.59
C THR A 247 -14.39 10.27 0.59
N TYR A 248 -14.41 11.54 1.03
CA TYR A 248 -15.19 11.96 2.20
C TYR A 248 -16.44 12.80 1.87
N ASN A 249 -16.56 13.24 0.64
CA ASN A 249 -17.76 13.93 0.15
C ASN A 249 -18.74 12.89 -0.39
#